data_43b43b15febed1b80541cbba708ef558
#
_entry.id   43b43b15febed1b80541cbba708ef558
#
_cell.length_a   1.000
_cell.length_b   1.000
_cell.length_c   1.000
_cell.angle_alpha   90.00
_cell.angle_beta   90.00
_cell.angle_gamma   90.00
#
_symmetry.space_group_name_H-M   'P 1'
#
loop_
_entity.id
_entity.type
_entity.pdbx_description
1 polymer ?
#
loop_
_entity_poly.entity_id
_entity_poly.type
_entity_poly.pdbx_seq_one_letter_code
_entity_poly.pdbx_strand_id
1 'polypeptide(L)'
;MKIVALSDLHGELIDNIPSGDVLIVAGDFSARGNMMGVLNFKGWLNELPFSHKIVIAGNHDGYVEDYNHIARLLLESEDTVYLENSGTEINGLKVWGSPFTPEFNGWHFMRERGDEMAEIWKQIPDDTNILVTHGPPLNILDTNGRHEHCGCWDLRERIKHLKKLKLSIFGHLHSAHGISEIDGVKFVNCSVLDDDYNLTFEPIVLEI
;
A
#
# COMPACT_ATOMS: atom_id res chain seq x y z
N MET A 1 -10.40 -11.62 12.03
CA MET A 1 -9.81 -11.77 10.69
C MET A 1 -8.33 -11.42 10.78
N LYS A 2 -7.48 -12.34 10.32
CA LYS A 2 -6.02 -12.17 10.36
C LYS A 2 -5.52 -11.60 9.03
N ILE A 3 -4.95 -10.41 9.08
CA ILE A 3 -4.38 -9.71 7.92
C ILE A 3 -2.86 -9.82 7.98
N VAL A 4 -2.23 -10.12 6.84
CA VAL A 4 -0.79 -10.01 6.65
C VAL A 4 -0.54 -8.84 5.70
N ALA A 5 0.29 -7.88 6.11
CA ALA A 5 0.58 -6.69 5.34
C ALA A 5 2.08 -6.60 5.03
N LEU A 6 2.40 -6.25 3.80
CA LEU A 6 3.76 -5.98 3.33
C LEU A 6 3.75 -4.96 2.19
N SER A 7 4.87 -4.34 1.93
CA SER A 7 5.11 -3.42 0.81
C SER A 7 6.59 -3.33 0.47
N ASP A 8 6.90 -2.60 -0.60
CA ASP A 8 8.26 -2.25 -0.99
C ASP A 8 9.14 -3.51 -1.18
N LEU A 9 8.58 -4.46 -1.97
CA LEU A 9 9.30 -5.68 -2.35
C LEU A 9 10.41 -5.38 -3.35
N HIS A 10 10.26 -4.38 -4.20
CA HIS A 10 11.20 -4.02 -5.28
C HIS A 10 11.72 -5.22 -6.09
N GLY A 11 10.85 -6.23 -6.29
CA GLY A 11 11.16 -7.45 -7.02
C GLY A 11 11.79 -8.57 -6.18
N GLU A 12 12.08 -8.31 -4.89
CA GLU A 12 12.44 -9.35 -3.93
C GLU A 12 11.19 -10.14 -3.53
N LEU A 13 11.18 -11.44 -3.78
CA LEU A 13 10.05 -12.32 -3.46
C LEU A 13 10.35 -13.08 -2.18
N ILE A 14 9.45 -12.96 -1.21
CA ILE A 14 9.64 -13.53 0.14
C ILE A 14 9.10 -14.98 0.17
N ASP A 15 9.92 -15.94 0.56
CA ASP A 15 9.55 -17.36 0.62
C ASP A 15 8.63 -17.69 1.81
N ASN A 16 8.86 -17.04 2.95
CA ASN A 16 8.18 -17.36 4.21
C ASN A 16 7.21 -16.24 4.64
N ILE A 17 6.05 -16.18 4.01
CA ILE A 17 4.98 -15.26 4.42
C ILE A 17 4.18 -15.89 5.57
N PRO A 18 3.93 -15.16 6.68
CA PRO A 18 3.05 -15.65 7.74
C PRO A 18 1.67 -16.02 7.22
N SER A 19 1.04 -17.05 7.79
CA SER A 19 -0.33 -17.44 7.43
C SER A 19 -1.36 -16.40 7.87
N GLY A 20 -2.40 -16.19 7.08
CA GLY A 20 -3.51 -15.26 7.37
C GLY A 20 -4.72 -15.52 6.49
N ASP A 21 -5.79 -14.75 6.71
CA ASP A 21 -7.01 -14.81 5.90
C ASP A 21 -6.89 -13.87 4.68
N VAL A 22 -6.25 -12.73 4.88
CA VAL A 22 -6.08 -11.66 3.86
C VAL A 22 -4.63 -11.26 3.77
N LEU A 23 -4.11 -11.17 2.54
CA LEU A 23 -2.83 -10.54 2.24
C LEU A 23 -3.08 -9.13 1.68
N ILE A 24 -2.35 -8.13 2.18
CA ILE A 24 -2.36 -6.76 1.65
C ILE A 24 -0.94 -6.40 1.21
N VAL A 25 -0.78 -6.04 -0.08
CA VAL A 25 0.47 -5.53 -0.64
C VAL A 25 0.30 -4.04 -0.95
N ALA A 26 1.00 -3.19 -0.21
CA ALA A 26 0.83 -1.73 -0.25
C ALA A 26 1.79 -1.01 -1.21
N GLY A 27 2.05 -1.62 -2.37
CA GLY A 27 2.80 -1.01 -3.48
C GLY A 27 4.28 -1.37 -3.53
N ASP A 28 4.92 -0.88 -4.59
CA ASP A 28 6.33 -1.08 -4.91
C ASP A 28 6.73 -2.57 -4.93
N PHE A 29 5.88 -3.38 -5.58
CA PHE A 29 6.13 -4.79 -5.74
C PHE A 29 7.15 -5.09 -6.86
N SER A 30 7.39 -4.17 -7.80
CA SER A 30 8.36 -4.33 -8.90
C SER A 30 9.58 -3.43 -8.74
N ALA A 31 10.77 -3.93 -9.13
CA ALA A 31 12.03 -3.17 -9.03
C ALA A 31 12.19 -2.09 -10.11
N ARG A 32 11.66 -2.33 -11.31
CA ARG A 32 11.94 -1.54 -12.51
C ARG A 32 10.69 -1.06 -13.25
N GLY A 33 9.51 -1.26 -12.68
CA GLY A 33 8.26 -0.83 -13.28
C GLY A 33 8.03 -1.35 -14.69
N ASN A 34 8.44 -2.57 -15.02
CA ASN A 34 8.25 -3.17 -16.33
C ASN A 34 7.32 -4.38 -16.26
N MET A 35 6.85 -4.85 -17.43
CA MET A 35 5.92 -5.97 -17.54
C MET A 35 6.42 -7.25 -16.84
N MET A 36 7.73 -7.54 -16.93
CA MET A 36 8.29 -8.74 -16.30
C MET A 36 8.22 -8.68 -14.79
N GLY A 37 8.39 -7.48 -14.19
CA GLY A 37 8.19 -7.28 -12.75
C GLY A 37 6.77 -7.63 -12.33
N VAL A 38 5.76 -7.16 -13.09
CA VAL A 38 4.35 -7.49 -12.83
C VAL A 38 4.08 -9.00 -12.96
N LEU A 39 4.62 -9.65 -14.01
CA LEU A 39 4.45 -11.09 -14.22
C LEU A 39 5.11 -11.93 -13.13
N ASN A 40 6.32 -11.58 -12.73
CA ASN A 40 7.04 -12.27 -11.65
C ASN A 40 6.30 -12.14 -10.32
N PHE A 41 5.87 -10.93 -9.98
CA PHE A 41 5.06 -10.66 -8.79
C PHE A 41 3.75 -11.47 -8.82
N LYS A 42 3.01 -11.47 -9.94
CA LYS A 42 1.77 -12.24 -10.06
C LYS A 42 2.00 -13.74 -9.94
N GLY A 43 3.09 -14.26 -10.51
CA GLY A 43 3.48 -15.67 -10.35
C GLY A 43 3.65 -16.04 -8.89
N TRP A 44 4.43 -15.26 -8.16
CA TRP A 44 4.64 -15.42 -6.72
C TRP A 44 3.33 -15.29 -5.92
N LEU A 45 2.53 -14.25 -6.22
CA LEU A 45 1.28 -13.99 -5.52
C LEU A 45 0.28 -15.16 -5.65
N ASN A 46 0.26 -15.84 -6.81
CA ASN A 46 -0.61 -16.99 -7.06
C ASN A 46 -0.25 -18.23 -6.22
N GLU A 47 1.01 -18.36 -5.79
CA GLU A 47 1.47 -19.48 -4.97
C GLU A 47 1.12 -19.30 -3.48
N LEU A 48 0.74 -18.07 -3.07
CA LEU A 48 0.45 -17.77 -1.68
C LEU A 48 -0.99 -18.19 -1.29
N PRO A 49 -1.14 -18.95 -0.18
CA PRO A 49 -2.41 -19.58 0.21
C PRO A 49 -3.35 -18.64 1.00
N PHE A 50 -3.61 -17.44 0.47
CA PHE A 50 -4.57 -16.50 1.06
C PHE A 50 -5.90 -16.55 0.33
N SER A 51 -7.02 -16.53 1.09
CA SER A 51 -8.37 -16.51 0.51
C SER A 51 -8.68 -15.18 -0.19
N HIS A 52 -8.04 -14.09 0.26
CA HIS A 52 -8.18 -12.76 -0.33
C HIS A 52 -6.82 -12.08 -0.38
N LYS A 53 -6.53 -11.46 -1.51
CA LYS A 53 -5.31 -10.69 -1.74
C LYS A 53 -5.69 -9.31 -2.26
N ILE A 54 -5.27 -8.26 -1.58
CA ILE A 54 -5.46 -6.87 -2.00
C ILE A 54 -4.11 -6.31 -2.39
N VAL A 55 -4.04 -5.73 -3.57
CA VAL A 55 -2.82 -5.14 -4.12
C VAL A 55 -3.10 -3.72 -4.55
N ILE A 56 -2.23 -2.79 -4.18
CA ILE A 56 -2.11 -1.49 -4.84
C ILE A 56 -0.73 -1.40 -5.49
N ALA A 57 -0.54 -0.49 -6.44
CA ALA A 57 0.77 -0.15 -6.96
C ALA A 57 1.46 0.88 -6.05
N GLY A 58 2.76 1.12 -6.31
CA GLY A 58 3.54 2.22 -5.76
C GLY A 58 4.31 2.94 -6.86
N ASN A 59 5.19 3.85 -6.46
CA ASN A 59 5.88 4.70 -7.42
C ASN A 59 6.91 3.96 -8.31
N HIS A 60 7.38 2.80 -7.91
CA HIS A 60 8.24 1.95 -8.75
C HIS A 60 7.45 1.04 -9.70
N ASP A 61 6.13 0.98 -9.61
CA ASP A 61 5.29 0.10 -10.44
C ASP A 61 4.82 0.79 -11.74
N GLY A 62 5.73 1.47 -12.44
CA GLY A 62 5.44 2.33 -13.60
C GLY A 62 4.65 1.64 -14.70
N TYR A 63 4.89 0.35 -14.99
CA TYR A 63 4.09 -0.38 -15.99
C TYR A 63 2.60 -0.40 -15.65
N VAL A 64 2.26 -0.36 -14.36
CA VAL A 64 0.85 -0.36 -13.92
C VAL A 64 0.16 0.96 -14.24
N GLU A 65 0.85 2.11 -14.09
CA GLU A 65 0.31 3.41 -14.50
C GLU A 65 0.25 3.54 -16.02
N ASP A 66 1.34 3.21 -16.73
CA ASP A 66 1.47 3.40 -18.17
C ASP A 66 0.55 2.48 -18.99
N TYR A 67 0.31 1.26 -18.51
CA TYR A 67 -0.48 0.23 -19.19
C TYR A 67 -1.58 -0.32 -18.29
N ASN A 68 -2.29 0.55 -17.58
CA ASN A 68 -3.22 0.23 -16.50
C ASN A 68 -4.20 -0.89 -16.83
N HIS A 69 -4.86 -0.84 -18.00
CA HIS A 69 -5.82 -1.87 -18.39
C HIS A 69 -5.19 -3.26 -18.50
N ILE A 70 -3.98 -3.35 -19.07
CA ILE A 70 -3.26 -4.62 -19.22
C ILE A 70 -2.78 -5.10 -17.84
N ALA A 71 -2.23 -4.20 -17.03
CA ALA A 71 -1.74 -4.52 -15.70
C ALA A 71 -2.87 -5.06 -14.79
N ARG A 72 -4.06 -4.46 -14.85
CA ARG A 72 -5.24 -4.99 -14.15
C ARG A 72 -5.58 -6.42 -14.55
N LEU A 73 -5.64 -6.70 -15.86
CA LEU A 73 -5.90 -8.07 -16.35
C LEU A 73 -4.85 -9.08 -15.90
N LEU A 74 -3.61 -8.64 -15.70
CA LEU A 74 -2.54 -9.49 -15.20
C LEU A 74 -2.63 -9.70 -13.68
N LEU A 75 -2.95 -8.67 -12.92
CA LEU A 75 -2.95 -8.68 -11.45
C LEU A 75 -4.21 -9.32 -10.86
N GLU A 76 -5.37 -9.05 -11.44
CA GLU A 76 -6.66 -9.51 -10.90
C GLU A 76 -6.90 -11.01 -11.13
N SER A 77 -7.59 -11.64 -10.18
CA SER A 77 -8.04 -13.04 -10.24
C SER A 77 -9.20 -13.25 -9.27
N GLU A 78 -9.70 -14.48 -9.12
CA GLU A 78 -10.81 -14.79 -8.20
C GLU A 78 -10.48 -14.42 -6.75
N ASP A 79 -9.23 -14.56 -6.32
CA ASP A 79 -8.76 -14.29 -4.97
C ASP A 79 -7.96 -12.99 -4.83
N THR A 80 -7.70 -12.28 -5.93
CA THR A 80 -6.84 -11.08 -5.96
C THR A 80 -7.57 -9.88 -6.56
N VAL A 81 -7.64 -8.79 -5.80
CA VAL A 81 -8.21 -7.50 -6.21
C VAL A 81 -7.10 -6.45 -6.27
N TYR A 82 -6.95 -5.79 -7.43
CA TYR A 82 -6.11 -4.60 -7.57
C TYR A 82 -6.93 -3.34 -7.35
N LEU A 83 -6.48 -2.47 -6.44
CA LEU A 83 -7.17 -1.22 -6.12
C LEU A 83 -6.35 -0.01 -6.58
N GLU A 84 -7.03 0.92 -7.24
CA GLU A 84 -6.50 2.21 -7.66
C GLU A 84 -7.62 3.25 -7.58
N ASN A 85 -7.59 4.09 -6.55
CA ASN A 85 -8.69 4.98 -6.18
C ASN A 85 -10.05 4.26 -6.24
N SER A 86 -10.07 3.07 -5.68
CA SER A 86 -11.24 2.19 -5.73
C SER A 86 -11.34 1.36 -4.45
N GLY A 87 -12.49 0.76 -4.24
CA GLY A 87 -12.76 -0.02 -3.03
C GLY A 87 -13.24 -1.43 -3.30
N THR A 88 -13.13 -2.26 -2.28
CA THR A 88 -13.72 -3.60 -2.19
C THR A 88 -14.28 -3.84 -0.79
N GLU A 89 -14.95 -4.95 -0.58
CA GLU A 89 -15.44 -5.34 0.73
C GLU A 89 -15.01 -6.78 1.05
N ILE A 90 -14.45 -6.98 2.24
CA ILE A 90 -14.04 -8.31 2.73
C ILE A 90 -14.63 -8.51 4.13
N ASN A 91 -15.44 -9.55 4.30
CA ASN A 91 -16.08 -9.90 5.57
C ASN A 91 -16.81 -8.72 6.25
N GLY A 92 -17.50 -7.89 5.45
CA GLY A 92 -18.24 -6.72 5.94
C GLY A 92 -17.37 -5.50 6.26
N LEU A 93 -16.06 -5.54 5.98
CA LEU A 93 -15.14 -4.40 6.11
C LEU A 93 -14.89 -3.77 4.74
N LYS A 94 -15.16 -2.48 4.63
CA LYS A 94 -14.89 -1.70 3.43
C LYS A 94 -13.41 -1.32 3.37
N VAL A 95 -12.77 -1.74 2.30
CA VAL A 95 -11.36 -1.46 2.01
C VAL A 95 -11.27 -0.49 0.85
N TRP A 96 -10.47 0.55 0.98
CA TRP A 96 -10.13 1.47 -0.10
C TRP A 96 -8.64 1.44 -0.37
N GLY A 97 -8.25 1.43 -1.64
CA GLY A 97 -6.84 1.42 -2.06
C GLY A 97 -6.48 2.52 -3.04
N SER A 98 -5.30 3.12 -2.85
CA SER A 98 -4.76 4.16 -3.73
C SER A 98 -3.23 4.09 -3.79
N PRO A 99 -2.63 4.08 -5.00
CA PRO A 99 -1.18 4.07 -5.17
C PRO A 99 -0.53 5.44 -5.03
N PHE A 100 -1.30 6.53 -5.06
CA PHE A 100 -0.78 7.88 -5.22
C PHE A 100 0.01 8.37 -4.01
N THR A 101 1.14 9.06 -4.32
CA THR A 101 2.00 9.73 -3.35
C THR A 101 2.25 11.18 -3.78
N PRO A 102 2.62 12.08 -2.85
CA PRO A 102 3.09 13.41 -3.21
C PRO A 102 4.33 13.35 -4.11
N GLU A 103 4.41 14.25 -5.07
CA GLU A 103 5.49 14.29 -6.06
C GLU A 103 6.86 14.48 -5.43
N PHE A 104 7.79 13.64 -5.86
CA PHE A 104 9.23 13.80 -5.70
C PHE A 104 9.96 13.07 -6.85
N ASN A 105 11.01 13.64 -7.38
CA ASN A 105 11.90 13.06 -8.42
C ASN A 105 11.23 12.52 -9.70
N GLY A 106 9.94 12.80 -9.95
CA GLY A 106 9.27 12.42 -11.20
C GLY A 106 9.02 10.91 -11.37
N TRP A 107 8.74 10.19 -10.31
CA TRP A 107 8.32 8.79 -10.35
C TRP A 107 6.85 8.64 -10.77
N HIS A 108 6.38 7.41 -10.89
CA HIS A 108 4.98 7.09 -11.23
C HIS A 108 4.03 7.28 -10.04
N PHE A 109 2.72 7.33 -10.30
CA PHE A 109 1.66 7.51 -9.31
C PHE A 109 1.88 8.70 -8.38
N MET A 110 2.41 9.81 -8.92
CA MET A 110 2.66 11.02 -8.16
C MET A 110 1.78 12.17 -8.58
N ARG A 111 1.44 13.02 -7.62
CA ARG A 111 0.67 14.26 -7.83
C ARG A 111 1.25 15.37 -6.96
N GLU A 112 1.11 16.60 -7.40
CA GLU A 112 1.55 17.77 -6.63
C GLU A 112 0.86 17.85 -5.26
N ARG A 113 1.61 18.25 -4.24
CA ARG A 113 1.06 18.49 -2.89
C ARG A 113 0.01 19.61 -2.93
N GLY A 114 -0.98 19.55 -2.06
CA GLY A 114 -2.10 20.48 -2.00
C GLY A 114 -3.26 20.01 -2.87
N ASP A 115 -3.76 20.84 -3.78
CA ASP A 115 -5.05 20.62 -4.45
C ASP A 115 -5.13 19.27 -5.19
N GLU A 116 -4.07 18.85 -5.88
CA GLU A 116 -4.09 17.59 -6.63
C GLU A 116 -4.19 16.38 -5.68
N MET A 117 -3.36 16.36 -4.63
CA MET A 117 -3.43 15.29 -3.64
C MET A 117 -4.76 15.32 -2.87
N ALA A 118 -5.27 16.50 -2.55
CA ALA A 118 -6.56 16.64 -1.86
C ALA A 118 -7.73 16.07 -2.69
N GLU A 119 -7.74 16.29 -4.02
CA GLU A 119 -8.77 15.70 -4.90
C GLU A 119 -8.66 14.17 -5.01
N ILE A 120 -7.46 13.60 -4.93
CA ILE A 120 -7.28 12.14 -4.84
C ILE A 120 -7.92 11.62 -3.53
N TRP A 121 -7.58 12.22 -2.39
CA TRP A 121 -8.04 11.74 -1.10
C TRP A 121 -9.52 11.99 -0.83
N LYS A 122 -10.11 12.98 -1.45
CA LYS A 122 -11.54 13.26 -1.39
C LYS A 122 -12.41 12.12 -1.93
N GLN A 123 -11.87 11.27 -2.80
CA GLN A 123 -12.56 10.10 -3.35
C GLN A 123 -12.75 8.98 -2.33
N ILE A 124 -11.98 8.95 -1.24
CA ILE A 124 -12.10 7.91 -0.20
C ILE A 124 -13.49 8.00 0.43
N PRO A 125 -14.32 6.93 0.42
CA PRO A 125 -15.63 6.94 1.07
C PRO A 125 -15.53 7.16 2.59
N ASP A 126 -16.47 7.92 3.16
CA ASP A 126 -16.47 8.24 4.60
C ASP A 126 -16.65 7.01 5.51
N ASP A 127 -17.18 5.94 4.97
CA ASP A 127 -17.43 4.70 5.69
C ASP A 127 -16.35 3.63 5.49
N THR A 128 -15.19 4.01 4.96
CA THR A 128 -14.01 3.15 4.84
C THR A 128 -13.54 2.65 6.19
N ASN A 129 -13.28 1.33 6.29
CA ASN A 129 -12.77 0.67 7.51
C ASN A 129 -11.27 0.41 7.45
N ILE A 130 -10.77 0.05 6.28
CA ILE A 130 -9.36 -0.21 6.01
C ILE A 130 -8.93 0.66 4.84
N LEU A 131 -7.90 1.47 5.05
CA LEU A 131 -7.30 2.31 4.02
C LEU A 131 -5.92 1.77 3.68
N VAL A 132 -5.68 1.53 2.39
CA VAL A 132 -4.38 1.08 1.87
C VAL A 132 -3.86 2.17 0.94
N THR A 133 -2.76 2.81 1.29
CA THR A 133 -2.08 3.81 0.45
C THR A 133 -0.62 3.42 0.28
N HIS A 134 0.02 3.83 -0.82
CA HIS A 134 1.45 3.54 -0.92
C HIS A 134 2.25 4.41 0.05
N GLY A 135 2.07 5.73 0.03
CA GLY A 135 2.74 6.64 0.96
C GLY A 135 1.99 6.86 2.28
N PRO A 136 2.71 7.24 3.36
CA PRO A 136 2.16 7.53 4.69
C PRO A 136 1.44 8.87 4.77
N PRO A 137 0.50 9.05 5.74
CA PRO A 137 0.04 10.36 6.16
C PRO A 137 1.13 11.11 6.94
N LEU A 138 1.16 12.44 6.84
CA LEU A 138 2.17 13.27 7.51
C LEU A 138 2.23 13.05 9.02
N ASN A 139 3.43 12.98 9.57
CA ASN A 139 3.75 12.77 10.99
C ASN A 139 3.26 11.42 11.56
N ILE A 140 3.10 10.39 10.71
CA ILE A 140 2.79 9.04 11.18
C ILE A 140 3.62 8.04 10.40
N LEU A 141 4.67 7.48 11.03
CA LEU A 141 5.57 6.50 10.41
C LEU A 141 6.02 6.96 9.01
N ASP A 142 6.44 8.23 8.92
CA ASP A 142 6.67 8.94 7.67
C ASP A 142 8.07 9.59 7.58
N THR A 143 8.99 9.15 8.41
CA THR A 143 10.38 9.65 8.38
C THR A 143 11.23 8.86 7.40
N ASN A 144 12.03 9.59 6.59
CA ASN A 144 13.06 8.99 5.76
C ASN A 144 14.36 8.73 6.56
N GLY A 145 15.38 8.14 5.96
CA GLY A 145 16.67 7.89 6.58
C GLY A 145 17.45 9.13 7.05
N ARG A 146 16.96 10.35 6.73
CA ARG A 146 17.48 11.61 7.24
C ARG A 146 16.65 12.18 8.38
N HIS A 147 15.67 11.43 8.88
CA HIS A 147 14.69 11.84 9.89
C HIS A 147 13.79 13.00 9.46
N GLU A 148 13.59 13.20 8.15
CA GLU A 148 12.68 14.21 7.62
C GLU A 148 11.28 13.59 7.45
N HIS A 149 10.24 14.34 7.81
CA HIS A 149 8.86 13.95 7.57
C HIS A 149 8.47 14.14 6.11
N CYS A 150 8.18 13.05 5.40
CA CYS A 150 7.87 13.04 3.96
C CYS A 150 6.40 12.70 3.64
N GLY A 151 5.60 12.37 4.62
CA GLY A 151 4.21 11.98 4.45
C GLY A 151 3.31 13.04 3.81
N CYS A 152 2.08 12.66 3.48
CA CYS A 152 1.10 13.52 2.84
C CYS A 152 0.22 14.23 3.87
N TRP A 153 0.23 15.58 3.85
CA TRP A 153 -0.64 16.41 4.69
C TRP A 153 -2.11 16.20 4.34
N ASP A 154 -2.45 16.22 3.06
CA ASP A 154 -3.83 16.13 2.60
C ASP A 154 -4.46 14.78 2.94
N LEU A 155 -3.66 13.68 2.90
CA LEU A 155 -4.07 12.36 3.39
C LEU A 155 -4.33 12.41 4.91
N ARG A 156 -3.43 13.04 5.67
CA ARG A 156 -3.60 13.19 7.11
C ARG A 156 -4.88 13.93 7.47
N GLU A 157 -5.20 15.01 6.75
CA GLU A 157 -6.44 15.76 6.96
C GLU A 157 -7.66 14.92 6.58
N ARG A 158 -7.63 14.20 5.45
CA ARG A 158 -8.73 13.31 5.05
C ARG A 158 -9.03 12.23 6.09
N ILE A 159 -8.01 11.58 6.63
CA ILE A 159 -8.15 10.53 7.64
C ILE A 159 -8.92 11.01 8.89
N LYS A 160 -8.76 12.25 9.34
CA LYS A 160 -9.52 12.82 10.46
C LYS A 160 -11.05 12.78 10.29
N HIS A 161 -11.50 12.73 9.03
CA HIS A 161 -12.92 12.67 8.68
C HIS A 161 -13.46 11.25 8.51
N LEU A 162 -12.60 10.22 8.43
CA LEU A 162 -12.98 8.81 8.27
C LEU A 162 -13.36 8.17 9.61
N LYS A 163 -14.57 8.41 10.08
CA LYS A 163 -15.02 8.01 11.43
C LYS A 163 -15.14 6.49 11.64
N LYS A 164 -15.14 5.70 10.57
CA LYS A 164 -15.19 4.24 10.62
C LYS A 164 -13.84 3.57 10.36
N LEU A 165 -12.79 4.37 10.12
CA LEU A 165 -11.45 3.85 9.89
C LEU A 165 -10.93 3.16 11.13
N LYS A 166 -10.42 1.95 10.95
CA LYS A 166 -9.82 1.13 12.00
C LYS A 166 -8.34 0.89 11.72
N LEU A 167 -7.97 0.84 10.43
CA LEU A 167 -6.65 0.43 9.99
C LEU A 167 -6.24 1.24 8.75
N SER A 168 -5.03 1.82 8.78
CA SER A 168 -4.38 2.46 7.65
C SER A 168 -3.03 1.78 7.41
N ILE A 169 -2.86 1.18 6.23
CA ILE A 169 -1.68 0.40 5.84
C ILE A 169 -0.97 1.13 4.71
N PHE A 170 0.35 1.25 4.81
CA PHE A 170 1.19 1.92 3.81
C PHE A 170 2.63 1.42 3.89
N GLY A 171 3.50 1.89 2.99
CA GLY A 171 4.94 1.65 2.94
C GLY A 171 5.72 2.88 2.51
N HIS A 172 6.48 2.77 1.40
CA HIS A 172 7.20 3.85 0.72
C HIS A 172 8.41 4.41 1.48
N LEU A 173 8.30 4.63 2.78
CA LEU A 173 9.39 5.12 3.61
C LEU A 173 9.93 3.97 4.44
N HIS A 174 10.97 3.31 3.89
CA HIS A 174 11.48 2.04 4.37
C HIS A 174 11.95 2.11 5.83
N SER A 175 12.67 3.18 6.20
CA SER A 175 13.17 3.39 7.58
C SER A 175 12.08 3.59 8.62
N ALA A 176 10.83 3.80 8.21
CA ALA A 176 9.70 4.04 9.11
C ALA A 176 8.83 2.79 9.36
N HIS A 177 9.31 1.58 8.99
CA HIS A 177 8.60 0.33 9.28
C HIS A 177 8.13 0.25 10.73
N GLY A 178 6.87 -0.16 10.94
CA GLY A 178 6.31 -0.30 12.28
C GLY A 178 4.82 -0.06 12.40
N ILE A 179 4.34 -0.01 13.64
CA ILE A 179 2.93 0.18 13.98
C ILE A 179 2.80 1.35 14.96
N SER A 180 1.80 2.19 14.75
CA SER A 180 1.39 3.25 15.66
C SER A 180 -0.12 3.25 15.80
N GLU A 181 -0.65 3.65 16.96
CA GLU A 181 -2.10 3.79 17.17
C GLU A 181 -2.41 5.22 17.64
N ILE A 182 -3.32 5.88 16.93
CA ILE A 182 -3.73 7.26 17.20
C ILE A 182 -5.25 7.33 17.08
N ASP A 183 -5.92 7.84 18.11
CA ASP A 183 -7.39 8.02 18.15
C ASP A 183 -8.18 6.74 17.81
N GLY A 184 -7.66 5.56 18.19
CA GLY A 184 -8.27 4.25 17.92
C GLY A 184 -8.09 3.74 16.48
N VAL A 185 -7.33 4.43 15.66
CA VAL A 185 -6.89 3.97 14.33
C VAL A 185 -5.48 3.39 14.43
N LYS A 186 -5.30 2.19 13.93
CA LYS A 186 -3.99 1.56 13.81
C LYS A 186 -3.36 1.94 12.47
N PHE A 187 -2.17 2.54 12.52
CA PHE A 187 -1.35 2.91 11.37
C PHE A 187 -0.19 1.93 11.23
N VAL A 188 0.07 1.47 10.03
CA VAL A 188 1.04 0.41 9.76
C VAL A 188 1.88 0.78 8.54
N ASN A 189 3.15 1.05 8.76
CA ASN A 189 4.13 1.07 7.68
C ASN A 189 4.70 -0.35 7.55
N CYS A 190 4.35 -1.03 6.47
CA CYS A 190 4.66 -2.45 6.26
C CYS A 190 5.77 -2.69 5.22
N SER A 191 6.64 -1.70 4.98
CA SER A 191 7.84 -1.89 4.15
C SER A 191 8.69 -3.04 4.68
N VAL A 192 9.10 -3.95 3.81
CA VAL A 192 9.93 -5.11 4.19
C VAL A 192 11.42 -4.88 3.94
N LEU A 193 11.77 -3.85 3.16
CA LEU A 193 13.16 -3.47 2.90
C LEU A 193 13.58 -2.30 3.80
N ASP A 194 14.89 -2.22 4.04
CA ASP A 194 15.53 -1.03 4.62
C ASP A 194 15.91 0.01 3.54
N ASP A 195 16.50 1.14 3.94
CA ASP A 195 16.90 2.21 3.03
C ASP A 195 18.04 1.82 2.06
N ASP A 196 18.74 0.73 2.34
CA ASP A 196 19.75 0.13 1.46
C ASP A 196 19.17 -0.97 0.55
N TYR A 197 17.83 -1.12 0.54
CA TYR A 197 17.10 -2.14 -0.21
C TYR A 197 17.42 -3.59 0.20
N ASN A 198 17.86 -3.83 1.44
CA ASN A 198 17.99 -5.17 1.97
C ASN A 198 16.67 -5.63 2.60
N LEU A 199 16.34 -6.91 2.43
CA LEU A 199 15.19 -7.53 3.12
C LEU A 199 15.52 -7.65 4.62
N THR A 200 14.94 -6.74 5.41
CA THR A 200 15.29 -6.56 6.83
C THR A 200 14.11 -6.77 7.76
N PHE A 201 12.90 -6.43 7.29
CA PHE A 201 11.71 -6.48 8.13
C PHE A 201 10.76 -7.61 7.71
N GLU A 202 10.13 -8.22 8.71
CA GLU A 202 9.11 -9.25 8.48
C GLU A 202 7.76 -8.61 8.10
N PRO A 203 6.93 -9.30 7.27
CA PRO A 203 5.56 -8.87 7.04
C PRO A 203 4.78 -8.70 8.34
N ILE A 204 3.99 -7.64 8.45
CA ILE A 204 3.24 -7.32 9.67
C ILE A 204 1.95 -8.13 9.72
N VAL A 205 1.72 -8.80 10.85
CA VAL A 205 0.50 -9.57 11.12
C VAL A 205 -0.42 -8.79 12.05
N LEU A 206 -1.68 -8.63 11.64
CA LEU A 206 -2.71 -7.85 12.32
C LEU A 206 -3.97 -8.70 12.55
N GLU A 207 -4.63 -8.45 13.66
CA GLU A 207 -5.97 -8.98 13.93
C GLU A 207 -6.99 -7.83 13.98
N ILE A 208 -8.12 -8.00 13.30
CA ILE A 208 -9.21 -7.02 13.23
C ILE A 208 -10.58 -7.69 13.36
#